data_6734878ed1c439c793894ccb32e957d2
#
_entry.id   6734878ed1c439c793894ccb32e957d2
#
_cell.length_a   1.000
_cell.length_b   1.000
_cell.length_c   1.000
_cell.angle_alpha   90.00
_cell.angle_beta   90.00
_cell.angle_gamma   90.00
#
_symmetry.space_group_name_H-M   'P 1'
#
loop_
_entity.id
_entity.type
_entity.pdbx_description
1 polymer ?
#
loop_
_entity_poly.entity_id
_entity_poly.type
_entity_poly.pdbx_seq_one_letter_code
_entity_poly.pdbx_strand_id
1 'polypeptide(L)'
;MTPEVTQLAAKVRLLLMDVDGVLTDGRLYNVPDAAGNMVETKGFDSQDGISLQWMNWKGIVTGLISGRVSPATVERAKQCKFRYVYQGHIEKIPILQEILADAGLVGEQVAYIGDDLTDVVVMRRVGLAVATANARAEVKAQAHFVTAAAGGSGAVREVVEVILKAQGYWEEILRKYEVPDV
;
A
#
# COMPACT_ATOMS: atom_id res chain seq x y z
N MET A 1 12.59 -6.17 -12.59
CA MET A 1 11.90 -7.05 -11.65
C MET A 1 12.59 -8.41 -11.66
N THR A 2 12.93 -8.99 -10.51
CA THR A 2 13.54 -10.32 -10.43
C THR A 2 12.51 -11.43 -10.64
N PRO A 3 12.93 -12.64 -11.09
CA PRO A 3 12.00 -13.78 -11.20
C PRO A 3 11.31 -14.13 -9.88
N GLU A 4 12.01 -13.99 -8.74
CA GLU A 4 11.47 -14.20 -7.41
C GLU A 4 10.31 -13.25 -7.10
N VAL A 5 10.51 -11.94 -7.27
CA VAL A 5 9.47 -10.93 -7.05
C VAL A 5 8.25 -11.19 -7.94
N THR A 6 8.47 -11.61 -9.19
CA THR A 6 7.37 -11.98 -10.11
C THR A 6 6.55 -13.14 -9.57
N GLN A 7 7.21 -14.20 -9.06
CA GLN A 7 6.52 -15.36 -8.49
C GLN A 7 5.73 -15.03 -7.23
N LEU A 8 6.27 -14.16 -6.36
CA LEU A 8 5.58 -13.70 -5.15
C LEU A 8 4.38 -12.82 -5.51
N ALA A 9 4.57 -11.84 -6.41
CA ALA A 9 3.52 -10.93 -6.86
C ALA A 9 2.35 -11.64 -7.57
N ALA A 10 2.62 -12.73 -8.29
CA ALA A 10 1.59 -13.54 -8.96
C ALA A 10 0.59 -14.19 -7.98
N LYS A 11 0.98 -14.39 -6.71
CA LYS A 11 0.13 -15.01 -5.67
C LYS A 11 -0.72 -14.01 -4.91
N VAL A 12 -0.49 -12.70 -5.07
CA VAL A 12 -1.13 -11.65 -4.26
C VAL A 12 -2.63 -11.58 -4.52
N ARG A 13 -3.40 -11.66 -3.44
CA ARG A 13 -4.86 -11.49 -3.41
C ARG A 13 -5.28 -10.30 -2.55
N LEU A 14 -4.38 -9.82 -1.70
CA LEU A 14 -4.58 -8.70 -0.80
C LEU A 14 -3.31 -7.84 -0.76
N LEU A 15 -3.46 -6.53 -0.99
CA LEU A 15 -2.42 -5.54 -0.80
C LEU A 15 -2.74 -4.71 0.45
N LEU A 16 -1.91 -4.84 1.47
CA LEU A 16 -1.93 -4.02 2.68
C LEU A 16 -0.77 -3.03 2.67
N MET A 17 -0.93 -1.91 3.36
CA MET A 17 0.11 -0.87 3.42
C MET A 17 0.01 -0.04 4.69
N ASP A 18 1.11 0.60 5.07
CA ASP A 18 1.09 1.73 6.00
C ASP A 18 0.59 3.00 5.30
N VAL A 19 0.43 4.07 6.04
CA VAL A 19 -0.04 5.37 5.53
C VAL A 19 1.10 6.38 5.47
N ASP A 20 1.70 6.69 6.63
CA ASP A 20 2.70 7.74 6.73
C ASP A 20 4.06 7.24 6.22
N GLY A 21 4.57 7.84 5.13
CA GLY A 21 5.78 7.37 4.44
C GLY A 21 5.53 6.32 3.34
N VAL A 22 4.27 5.89 3.13
CA VAL A 22 3.85 4.96 2.08
C VAL A 22 2.81 5.60 1.16
N LEU A 23 1.58 5.85 1.65
CA LEU A 23 0.54 6.58 0.92
C LEU A 23 0.79 8.09 0.89
N THR A 24 1.58 8.59 1.84
CA THR A 24 2.00 9.98 1.98
C THR A 24 3.52 10.08 2.01
N ASP A 25 4.06 11.30 2.01
CA ASP A 25 5.49 11.56 2.15
C ASP A 25 6.02 11.39 3.60
N GLY A 26 5.16 11.02 4.54
CA GLY A 26 5.48 10.84 5.96
C GLY A 26 5.60 12.14 6.76
N ARG A 27 5.40 13.31 6.14
CA ARG A 27 5.44 14.60 6.82
C ARG A 27 4.12 14.92 7.51
N LEU A 28 4.22 15.62 8.63
CA LEU A 28 3.05 16.09 9.38
C LEU A 28 2.77 17.55 9.02
N TYR A 29 1.64 17.78 8.37
CA TYR A 29 1.17 19.10 8.03
C TYR A 29 0.02 19.47 8.97
N ASN A 30 0.16 20.60 9.67
CA ASN A 30 -0.89 21.14 10.53
C ASN A 30 -1.34 22.49 10.00
N VAL A 31 -2.62 22.64 9.75
CA VAL A 31 -3.23 23.90 9.27
C VAL A 31 -4.33 24.34 10.24
N PRO A 32 -4.53 25.63 10.48
CA PRO A 32 -5.62 26.10 11.31
C PRO A 32 -6.98 25.92 10.59
N ASP A 33 -7.99 25.45 11.32
CA ASP A 33 -9.38 25.50 10.88
C ASP A 33 -9.98 26.90 11.03
N ALA A 34 -11.24 27.09 10.67
CA ALA A 34 -11.93 28.37 10.78
C ALA A 34 -12.07 28.87 12.22
N ALA A 35 -11.96 28.00 13.22
CA ALA A 35 -11.98 28.34 14.64
C ALA A 35 -10.57 28.55 15.22
N GLY A 36 -9.52 28.37 14.42
CA GLY A 36 -8.12 28.50 14.83
C GLY A 36 -7.52 27.23 15.46
N ASN A 37 -8.21 26.11 15.47
CA ASN A 37 -7.65 24.84 15.93
C ASN A 37 -6.72 24.25 14.87
N MET A 38 -5.59 23.68 15.30
CA MET A 38 -4.68 23.00 14.39
C MET A 38 -5.25 21.65 13.97
N VAL A 39 -5.43 21.46 12.69
CA VAL A 39 -5.92 20.21 12.08
C VAL A 39 -4.81 19.59 11.24
N GLU A 40 -4.52 18.30 11.48
CA GLU A 40 -3.59 17.56 10.65
C GLU A 40 -4.19 17.32 9.27
N THR A 41 -3.43 17.63 8.23
CA THR A 41 -3.75 17.33 6.84
C THR A 41 -2.69 16.42 6.22
N LYS A 42 -3.06 15.71 5.16
CA LYS A 42 -2.18 14.78 4.45
C LYS A 42 -2.27 14.99 2.94
N GLY A 43 -1.12 14.93 2.27
CA GLY A 43 -1.03 14.88 0.82
C GLY A 43 -0.98 13.42 0.33
N PHE A 44 -1.82 13.11 -0.66
CA PHE A 44 -1.84 11.79 -1.30
C PHE A 44 -1.56 11.93 -2.80
N ASP A 45 -0.80 10.98 -3.33
CA ASP A 45 -0.53 10.94 -4.77
C ASP A 45 -1.76 10.45 -5.54
N SER A 46 -2.11 11.15 -6.63
CA SER A 46 -3.27 10.83 -7.47
C SER A 46 -3.05 9.55 -8.29
N GLN A 47 -1.81 9.27 -8.71
CA GLN A 47 -1.47 8.08 -9.49
C GLN A 47 -1.53 6.82 -8.62
N ASP A 48 -1.15 6.92 -7.34
CA ASP A 48 -1.38 5.84 -6.37
C ASP A 48 -2.88 5.53 -6.27
N GLY A 49 -3.71 6.56 -6.19
CA GLY A 49 -5.15 6.39 -6.08
C GLY A 49 -5.81 5.69 -7.26
N ILE A 50 -5.45 6.05 -8.49
CA ILE A 50 -6.01 5.39 -9.68
C ILE A 50 -5.54 3.94 -9.80
N SER A 51 -4.29 3.65 -9.42
CA SER A 51 -3.75 2.30 -9.45
C SER A 51 -4.46 1.36 -8.49
N LEU A 52 -4.83 1.83 -7.31
CA LEU A 52 -5.62 1.07 -6.35
C LEU A 52 -7.03 0.73 -6.87
N GLN A 53 -7.61 1.59 -7.72
CA GLN A 53 -8.86 1.24 -8.41
C GLN A 53 -8.68 0.09 -9.41
N TRP A 54 -7.52 0.00 -10.08
CA TRP A 54 -7.23 -1.13 -10.97
C TRP A 54 -7.14 -2.46 -10.21
N MET A 55 -6.57 -2.46 -9.01
CA MET A 55 -6.59 -3.63 -8.13
C MET A 55 -8.04 -4.09 -7.85
N ASN A 56 -8.91 -3.14 -7.48
CA ASN A 56 -10.32 -3.43 -7.24
C ASN A 56 -11.03 -4.00 -8.48
N TRP A 57 -10.74 -3.48 -9.69
CA TRP A 57 -11.31 -4.03 -10.94
C TRP A 57 -10.88 -5.47 -11.21
N LYS A 58 -9.73 -5.88 -10.69
CA LYS A 58 -9.19 -7.24 -10.82
C LYS A 58 -9.53 -8.15 -9.64
N GLY A 59 -10.35 -7.66 -8.70
CA GLY A 59 -10.76 -8.41 -7.52
C GLY A 59 -9.64 -8.60 -6.49
N ILE A 60 -8.57 -7.83 -6.59
CA ILE A 60 -7.49 -7.83 -5.59
C ILE A 60 -7.87 -6.83 -4.51
N VAL A 61 -8.04 -7.33 -3.29
CA VAL A 61 -8.46 -6.53 -2.15
C VAL A 61 -7.34 -5.59 -1.70
N THR A 62 -7.71 -4.39 -1.22
CA THR A 62 -6.75 -3.43 -0.67
C THR A 62 -7.13 -2.98 0.73
N GLY A 63 -6.13 -2.61 1.54
CA GLY A 63 -6.34 -2.11 2.90
C GLY A 63 -5.12 -1.41 3.47
N LEU A 64 -5.32 -0.77 4.62
CA LEU A 64 -4.25 -0.08 5.35
C LEU A 64 -4.26 -0.44 6.85
N ILE A 65 -3.07 -0.39 7.45
CA ILE A 65 -2.85 -0.53 8.89
C ILE A 65 -1.91 0.61 9.33
N SER A 66 -2.44 1.62 10.01
CA SER A 66 -1.69 2.81 10.44
C SER A 66 -1.62 2.92 11.96
N GLY A 67 -0.47 3.35 12.47
CA GLY A 67 -0.30 3.69 13.89
C GLY A 67 -0.99 5.01 14.29
N ARG A 68 -1.32 5.86 13.33
CA ARG A 68 -1.95 7.18 13.55
C ARG A 68 -3.40 7.16 13.16
N VAL A 69 -4.17 8.11 13.69
CA VAL A 69 -5.57 8.34 13.32
C VAL A 69 -5.67 9.68 12.59
N SER A 70 -6.26 9.68 11.40
CA SER A 70 -6.47 10.89 10.60
C SER A 70 -7.76 10.80 9.79
N PRO A 71 -8.64 11.83 9.86
CA PRO A 71 -9.83 11.91 9.01
C PRO A 71 -9.49 11.92 7.51
N ALA A 72 -8.37 12.53 7.13
CA ALA A 72 -7.90 12.55 5.75
C ALA A 72 -7.61 11.13 5.22
N THR A 73 -7.07 10.24 6.06
CA THR A 73 -6.86 8.83 5.73
C THR A 73 -8.19 8.10 5.51
N VAL A 74 -9.20 8.36 6.34
CA VAL A 74 -10.56 7.78 6.17
C VAL A 74 -11.15 8.17 4.82
N GLU A 75 -11.08 9.45 4.48
CA GLU A 75 -11.61 9.96 3.22
C GLU A 75 -10.85 9.36 2.03
N ARG A 76 -9.52 9.30 2.10
CA ARG A 76 -8.71 8.67 1.06
C ARG A 76 -9.05 7.18 0.88
N ALA A 77 -9.23 6.46 1.98
CA ALA A 77 -9.59 5.05 1.95
C ALA A 77 -10.93 4.80 1.25
N LYS A 78 -11.93 5.66 1.49
CA LYS A 78 -13.22 5.63 0.76
C LYS A 78 -13.04 5.86 -0.73
N GLN A 79 -12.28 6.89 -1.13
CA GLN A 79 -12.00 7.19 -2.55
C GLN A 79 -11.32 6.02 -3.25
N CYS A 80 -10.36 5.37 -2.59
CA CYS A 80 -9.63 4.21 -3.11
C CYS A 80 -10.37 2.88 -2.92
N LYS A 81 -11.54 2.87 -2.26
CA LYS A 81 -12.37 1.69 -1.98
C LYS A 81 -11.61 0.62 -1.19
N PHE A 82 -10.83 1.02 -0.19
CA PHE A 82 -10.20 0.07 0.70
C PHE A 82 -11.25 -0.73 1.48
N ARG A 83 -11.07 -2.06 1.51
CA ARG A 83 -11.90 -2.96 2.32
C ARG A 83 -11.49 -2.90 3.79
N TYR A 84 -10.20 -2.83 4.06
CA TYR A 84 -9.65 -2.84 5.41
C TYR A 84 -9.04 -1.47 5.73
N VAL A 85 -9.52 -0.84 6.81
CA VAL A 85 -9.08 0.50 7.23
C VAL A 85 -8.88 0.49 8.74
N TYR A 86 -7.66 0.21 9.17
CA TYR A 86 -7.28 0.16 10.59
C TYR A 86 -6.35 1.32 10.91
N GLN A 87 -6.75 2.14 11.87
CA GLN A 87 -5.99 3.30 12.33
C GLN A 87 -5.82 3.25 13.85
N GLY A 88 -4.72 3.85 14.36
CA GLY A 88 -4.41 3.87 15.79
C GLY A 88 -3.78 2.56 16.30
N HIS A 89 -3.24 1.74 15.40
CA HIS A 89 -2.66 0.43 15.73
C HIS A 89 -1.16 0.40 15.45
N ILE A 90 -0.35 0.71 16.47
CA ILE A 90 1.12 0.57 16.40
C ILE A 90 1.50 -0.92 16.37
N GLU A 91 0.82 -1.75 17.17
CA GLU A 91 0.96 -3.20 17.15
C GLU A 91 0.14 -3.78 15.99
N LYS A 92 0.78 -4.00 14.83
CA LYS A 92 0.10 -4.36 13.59
C LYS A 92 -0.23 -5.87 13.48
N ILE A 93 0.39 -6.74 14.29
CA ILE A 93 0.21 -8.20 14.17
C ILE A 93 -1.20 -8.67 14.48
N PRO A 94 -1.87 -8.23 15.59
CA PRO A 94 -3.25 -8.62 15.85
C PRO A 94 -4.19 -8.23 14.70
N ILE A 95 -3.96 -7.06 14.12
CA ILE A 95 -4.75 -6.56 12.98
C ILE A 95 -4.52 -7.39 11.71
N LEU A 96 -3.26 -7.74 11.42
CA LEU A 96 -2.97 -8.65 10.30
C LEU A 96 -3.70 -10.00 10.47
N GLN A 97 -3.70 -10.57 11.66
CA GLN A 97 -4.36 -11.84 11.94
C GLN A 97 -5.88 -11.75 11.76
N GLU A 98 -6.49 -10.66 12.22
CA GLU A 98 -7.92 -10.39 12.03
C GLU A 98 -8.27 -10.27 10.53
N ILE A 99 -7.49 -9.50 9.76
CA ILE A 99 -7.67 -9.34 8.32
C ILE A 99 -7.53 -10.67 7.59
N LEU A 100 -6.52 -11.48 7.91
CA LEU A 100 -6.31 -12.79 7.29
C LEU A 100 -7.49 -13.73 7.56
N ALA A 101 -8.00 -13.75 8.78
CA ALA A 101 -9.16 -14.57 9.16
C ALA A 101 -10.43 -14.12 8.43
N ASP A 102 -10.71 -12.81 8.36
CA ASP A 102 -11.88 -12.27 7.65
C ASP A 102 -11.79 -12.49 6.14
N ALA A 103 -10.59 -12.32 5.56
CA ALA A 103 -10.37 -12.51 4.12
C ALA A 103 -10.34 -14.00 3.71
N GLY A 104 -10.14 -14.93 4.64
CA GLY A 104 -9.90 -16.35 4.35
C GLY A 104 -8.60 -16.57 3.56
N LEU A 105 -7.57 -15.76 3.84
CA LEU A 105 -6.28 -15.79 3.16
C LEU A 105 -5.16 -16.22 4.12
N VAL A 106 -4.07 -16.69 3.53
CA VAL A 106 -2.80 -16.94 4.22
C VAL A 106 -1.77 -15.87 3.88
N GLY A 107 -0.76 -15.72 4.72
CA GLY A 107 0.25 -14.66 4.58
C GLY A 107 0.91 -14.63 3.20
N GLU A 108 1.16 -15.77 2.57
CA GLU A 108 1.77 -15.92 1.25
C GLU A 108 0.94 -15.28 0.11
N GLN A 109 -0.33 -14.99 0.36
CA GLN A 109 -1.23 -14.33 -0.59
C GLN A 109 -1.36 -12.82 -0.35
N VAL A 110 -0.59 -12.28 0.60
CA VAL A 110 -0.60 -10.87 0.97
C VAL A 110 0.67 -10.18 0.51
N ALA A 111 0.54 -8.98 -0.06
CA ALA A 111 1.62 -8.01 -0.18
C ALA A 111 1.47 -6.95 0.92
N TYR A 112 2.59 -6.48 1.46
CA TYR A 112 2.61 -5.38 2.42
C TYR A 112 3.67 -4.35 2.05
N ILE A 113 3.28 -3.06 2.04
CA ILE A 113 4.19 -1.94 1.81
C ILE A 113 4.40 -1.21 3.14
N GLY A 114 5.66 -1.06 3.52
CA GLY A 114 6.06 -0.35 4.73
C GLY A 114 7.29 0.54 4.52
N ASP A 115 7.57 1.40 5.49
CA ASP A 115 8.71 2.31 5.45
C ASP A 115 9.48 2.39 6.79
N ASP A 116 8.87 2.03 7.91
CA ASP A 116 9.49 2.13 9.23
C ASP A 116 9.51 0.80 10.00
N LEU A 117 10.22 0.76 11.12
CA LEU A 117 10.47 -0.46 11.91
C LEU A 117 9.19 -1.16 12.37
N THR A 118 8.12 -0.41 12.60
CA THR A 118 6.80 -0.95 12.96
C THR A 118 6.19 -1.84 11.88
N ASP A 119 6.64 -1.72 10.63
CA ASP A 119 6.18 -2.51 9.49
C ASP A 119 6.89 -3.85 9.36
N VAL A 120 8.12 -3.94 9.84
CA VAL A 120 8.97 -5.14 9.71
C VAL A 120 8.27 -6.38 10.24
N VAL A 121 7.51 -6.25 11.33
CA VAL A 121 6.79 -7.38 11.92
C VAL A 121 5.71 -7.95 10.99
N VAL A 122 5.06 -7.10 10.17
CA VAL A 122 4.11 -7.52 9.15
C VAL A 122 4.86 -8.06 7.93
N MET A 123 5.88 -7.34 7.45
CA MET A 123 6.68 -7.72 6.27
C MET A 123 7.23 -9.15 6.38
N ARG A 124 7.62 -9.57 7.57
CA ARG A 124 8.13 -10.93 7.86
C ARG A 124 7.06 -12.03 7.81
N ARG A 125 5.78 -11.69 7.67
CA ARG A 125 4.62 -12.62 7.72
C ARG A 125 3.79 -12.63 6.45
N VAL A 126 4.23 -11.91 5.44
CA VAL A 126 3.53 -11.81 4.15
C VAL A 126 4.37 -12.39 3.01
N GLY A 127 3.71 -12.76 1.92
CA GLY A 127 4.38 -13.33 0.75
C GLY A 127 5.22 -12.32 -0.01
N LEU A 128 4.75 -11.09 -0.16
CA LEU A 128 5.49 -10.02 -0.85
C LEU A 128 5.67 -8.83 0.10
N ALA A 129 6.84 -8.74 0.71
CA ALA A 129 7.25 -7.59 1.51
C ALA A 129 7.88 -6.53 0.62
N VAL A 130 7.39 -5.29 0.72
CA VAL A 130 7.86 -4.14 -0.07
C VAL A 130 8.24 -2.98 0.84
N ALA A 131 9.37 -2.35 0.54
CA ALA A 131 9.80 -1.11 1.18
C ALA A 131 9.75 0.04 0.18
N THR A 132 9.32 1.23 0.61
CA THR A 132 9.40 2.44 -0.21
C THR A 132 10.84 2.97 -0.31
N ALA A 133 11.14 3.80 -1.33
CA ALA A 133 12.47 4.38 -1.51
C ALA A 133 12.94 5.22 -0.30
N ASN A 134 12.01 5.85 0.43
CA ASN A 134 12.30 6.61 1.65
C ASN A 134 12.40 5.75 2.91
N ALA A 135 12.11 4.43 2.83
CA ALA A 135 12.13 3.54 3.99
C ALA A 135 13.51 3.51 4.66
N ARG A 136 13.51 3.18 5.96
CA ARG A 136 14.74 2.98 6.74
C ARG A 136 15.54 1.81 6.17
N ALA A 137 16.86 1.87 6.34
CA ALA A 137 17.76 0.84 5.80
C ALA A 137 17.42 -0.58 6.32
N GLU A 138 17.05 -0.67 7.59
CA GLU A 138 16.66 -1.90 8.26
C GLU A 138 15.39 -2.51 7.66
N VAL A 139 14.45 -1.66 7.23
CA VAL A 139 13.19 -2.07 6.58
C VAL A 139 13.47 -2.56 5.16
N LYS A 140 14.30 -1.82 4.40
CA LYS A 140 14.73 -2.24 3.06
C LYS A 140 15.44 -3.58 3.07
N ALA A 141 16.21 -3.88 4.12
CA ALA A 141 16.90 -5.16 4.27
C ALA A 141 15.93 -6.35 4.51
N GLN A 142 14.67 -6.11 4.84
CA GLN A 142 13.63 -7.13 5.02
C GLN A 142 12.68 -7.23 3.81
N ALA A 143 12.84 -6.38 2.81
CA ALA A 143 11.95 -6.32 1.65
C ALA A 143 12.41 -7.26 0.54
N HIS A 144 11.47 -7.92 -0.12
CA HIS A 144 11.69 -8.62 -1.40
C HIS A 144 11.84 -7.63 -2.56
N PHE A 145 11.18 -6.46 -2.43
CA PHE A 145 11.21 -5.41 -3.43
C PHE A 145 11.29 -4.03 -2.76
N VAL A 146 12.16 -3.17 -3.26
CA VAL A 146 12.26 -1.76 -2.84
C VAL A 146 11.85 -0.91 -4.03
N THR A 147 10.87 -0.01 -3.84
CA THR A 147 10.39 0.88 -4.90
C THR A 147 11.45 1.92 -5.28
N ALA A 148 11.48 2.36 -6.52
CA ALA A 148 12.25 3.52 -6.96
C ALA A 148 11.62 4.83 -6.50
N ALA A 149 10.30 4.87 -6.46
CA ALA A 149 9.53 6.02 -5.98
C ALA A 149 9.44 6.04 -4.44
N ALA A 150 9.45 7.24 -3.86
CA ALA A 150 9.16 7.45 -2.45
C ALA A 150 7.67 7.38 -2.14
N GLY A 151 7.31 7.15 -0.88
CA GLY A 151 5.93 7.24 -0.41
C GLY A 151 5.31 8.61 -0.72
N GLY A 152 4.03 8.62 -1.08
CA GLY A 152 3.32 9.81 -1.53
C GLY A 152 3.81 10.38 -2.86
N SER A 153 4.55 9.60 -3.64
CA SER A 153 5.14 10.02 -4.92
C SER A 153 5.14 8.89 -5.96
N GLY A 154 4.14 8.00 -5.91
CA GLY A 154 3.97 6.90 -6.85
C GLY A 154 4.52 5.54 -6.39
N ALA A 155 4.97 5.40 -5.15
CA ALA A 155 5.48 4.11 -4.64
C ALA A 155 4.41 3.01 -4.66
N VAL A 156 3.18 3.31 -4.25
CA VAL A 156 2.07 2.36 -4.28
C VAL A 156 1.72 2.01 -5.72
N ARG A 157 1.73 2.99 -6.63
CA ARG A 157 1.53 2.77 -8.07
C ARG A 157 2.53 1.77 -8.63
N GLU A 158 3.80 1.91 -8.31
CA GLU A 158 4.86 1.00 -8.75
C GLU A 158 4.60 -0.44 -8.30
N VAL A 159 4.20 -0.63 -7.02
CA VAL A 159 3.86 -1.97 -6.49
C VAL A 159 2.64 -2.57 -7.17
N VAL A 160 1.60 -1.77 -7.39
CA VAL A 160 0.39 -2.21 -8.11
C VAL A 160 0.74 -2.68 -9.52
N GLU A 161 1.59 -1.94 -10.23
CA GLU A 161 2.05 -2.34 -11.57
C GLU A 161 2.82 -3.67 -11.54
N VAL A 162 3.70 -3.86 -10.55
CA VAL A 162 4.42 -5.13 -10.35
C VAL A 162 3.44 -6.30 -10.18
N ILE A 163 2.41 -6.14 -9.35
CA ILE A 163 1.40 -7.17 -9.10
C ILE A 163 0.58 -7.45 -10.37
N LEU A 164 0.07 -6.41 -11.02
CA LEU A 164 -0.77 -6.55 -12.21
C LEU A 164 -0.01 -7.15 -13.40
N LYS A 165 1.27 -6.78 -13.59
CA LYS A 165 2.16 -7.38 -14.59
C LYS A 165 2.42 -8.87 -14.30
N ALA A 166 2.72 -9.22 -13.06
CA ALA A 166 2.96 -10.60 -12.67
C ALA A 166 1.73 -11.50 -12.82
N GLN A 167 0.53 -10.93 -12.74
CA GLN A 167 -0.74 -11.65 -12.90
C GLN A 167 -1.32 -11.57 -14.33
N GLY A 168 -0.61 -10.94 -15.28
CA GLY A 168 -1.03 -10.85 -16.68
C GLY A 168 -2.20 -9.87 -16.93
N TYR A 169 -2.46 -8.95 -15.99
CA TYR A 169 -3.55 -7.97 -16.12
C TYR A 169 -3.10 -6.63 -16.74
N TRP A 170 -1.80 -6.41 -16.88
CA TRP A 170 -1.27 -5.10 -17.25
C TRP A 170 -1.68 -4.67 -18.67
N GLU A 171 -1.59 -5.56 -19.65
CA GLU A 171 -1.99 -5.30 -21.03
C GLU A 171 -3.48 -4.95 -21.14
N GLU A 172 -4.32 -5.54 -20.28
CA GLU A 172 -5.74 -5.21 -20.24
C GLU A 172 -5.98 -3.79 -19.69
N ILE A 173 -5.17 -3.36 -18.69
CA ILE A 173 -5.20 -1.98 -18.21
C ILE A 173 -4.76 -1.03 -19.32
N LEU A 174 -3.68 -1.31 -20.02
CA LEU A 174 -3.19 -0.45 -21.14
C LEU A 174 -4.25 -0.32 -22.24
N ARG A 175 -4.86 -1.43 -22.67
CA ARG A 175 -5.93 -1.43 -23.66
C ARG A 175 -7.13 -0.59 -23.25
N LYS A 176 -7.51 -0.61 -21.96
CA LYS A 176 -8.61 0.22 -21.44
C LYS A 176 -8.35 1.73 -21.65
N TYR A 177 -7.10 2.14 -21.62
CA TYR A 177 -6.68 3.53 -21.81
C TYR A 177 -6.15 3.80 -23.23
N GLU A 178 -6.38 2.89 -24.18
CA GLU A 178 -5.96 3.02 -25.58
C GLU A 178 -4.45 3.26 -25.73
N VAL A 179 -3.66 2.71 -24.80
CA VAL A 179 -2.19 2.75 -24.88
C VAL A 179 -1.76 1.60 -25.79
N PRO A 180 -1.08 1.88 -26.93
CA PRO A 180 -0.59 0.83 -27.81
C PRO A 180 0.46 -0.03 -27.12
N ASP A 181 0.67 -1.25 -27.64
CA ASP A 181 1.71 -2.16 -27.17
C ASP A 181 3.08 -1.46 -27.23
N VAL A 182 3.79 -1.41 -26.08
CA VAL A 182 5.09 -0.75 -25.89
C VAL A 182 6.20 -1.79 -25.86
#